data_f84f569aebacc018b33096a0a64f3132
#
_entry.id   f84f569aebacc018b33096a0a64f3132
#
_cell.length_a   1.000
_cell.length_b   1.000
_cell.length_c   1.000
_cell.angle_alpha   90.00
_cell.angle_beta   90.00
_cell.angle_gamma   90.00
#
_symmetry.space_group_name_H-M   'P 1'
#
loop_
_entity.id
_entity.type
_entity.pdbx_description
1 polymer ?
#
loop_
_entity_poly.entity_id
_entity_poly.type
_entity_poly.pdbx_seq_one_letter_code
_entity_poly.pdbx_strand_id
1 'polypeptide(L)'
;MHAVIDRAKKEGVDAVIASDMAAILYARRIGQEVHISTQSNISNSEAVRFYAQWADTVVLARELTLEQVARIHREIAENDIRGPRGELVQLEMFAHGALCMSVSGKCYLSLYETNCSANRGACRQLCRRKYTVTDKETGAALDVDGRYVLSPKDLCTVDFLDKFIGAGVRVLKIEGRARGAEYVKRVVEC
;
A
#
# COMPACT_ATOMS: atom_id res chain seq x y z
N MET A 1 8.29 17.85 5.13
CA MET A 1 7.64 17.26 3.94
C MET A 1 8.30 17.75 2.66
N HIS A 2 8.26 19.04 2.31
CA HIS A 2 8.81 19.59 1.06
C HIS A 2 10.25 19.14 0.82
N ALA A 3 11.16 19.38 1.77
CA ALA A 3 12.57 18.99 1.65
C ALA A 3 12.81 17.49 1.33
N VAL A 4 11.89 16.61 1.76
CA VAL A 4 11.98 15.17 1.43
C VAL A 4 11.61 14.93 -0.03
N ILE A 5 10.56 15.59 -0.53
CA ILE A 5 10.12 15.45 -1.92
C ILE A 5 11.14 16.11 -2.87
N ASP A 6 11.68 17.29 -2.49
CA ASP A 6 12.76 17.95 -3.26
C ASP A 6 13.99 17.06 -3.38
N ARG A 7 14.36 16.41 -2.26
CA ARG A 7 15.47 15.47 -2.26
C ARG A 7 15.19 14.25 -3.14
N ALA A 8 14.01 13.66 -3.03
CA ALA A 8 13.61 12.52 -3.87
C ALA A 8 13.75 12.87 -5.35
N LYS A 9 13.27 14.04 -5.78
CA LYS A 9 13.42 14.54 -7.14
C LYS A 9 14.89 14.73 -7.54
N LYS A 10 15.68 15.35 -6.67
CA LYS A 10 17.11 15.61 -6.91
C LYS A 10 17.92 14.32 -7.08
N GLU A 11 17.58 13.29 -6.29
CA GLU A 11 18.24 11.97 -6.32
C GLU A 11 17.71 11.07 -7.46
N GLY A 12 16.78 11.56 -8.29
CA GLY A 12 16.25 10.82 -9.44
C GLY A 12 15.29 9.70 -9.06
N VAL A 13 14.57 9.83 -7.95
CA VAL A 13 13.50 8.88 -7.59
C VAL A 13 12.35 9.04 -8.57
N ASP A 14 11.90 7.94 -9.19
CA ASP A 14 10.88 7.96 -10.25
C ASP A 14 9.56 8.54 -9.74
N ALA A 15 9.05 8.06 -8.61
CA ALA A 15 7.79 8.51 -8.03
C ALA A 15 7.82 8.58 -6.49
N VAL A 16 6.98 9.41 -5.92
CA VAL A 16 6.71 9.42 -4.47
C VAL A 16 5.32 8.85 -4.19
N ILE A 17 5.19 8.03 -3.15
CA ILE A 17 3.90 7.51 -2.72
C ILE A 17 3.34 8.45 -1.65
N ALA A 18 2.15 9.02 -1.89
CA ALA A 18 1.54 9.99 -0.99
C ALA A 18 0.03 9.74 -0.81
N SER A 19 -0.47 10.06 0.38
CA SER A 19 -1.91 10.11 0.71
C SER A 19 -2.35 11.50 1.18
N ASP A 20 -1.41 12.32 1.63
CA ASP A 20 -1.67 13.68 2.10
C ASP A 20 -1.72 14.64 0.91
N MET A 21 -2.82 15.44 0.83
CA MET A 21 -3.03 16.35 -0.30
C MET A 21 -1.96 17.42 -0.42
N ALA A 22 -1.40 17.91 0.70
CA ALA A 22 -0.33 18.91 0.62
C ALA A 22 0.94 18.31 0.00
N ALA A 23 1.23 17.02 0.28
CA ALA A 23 2.34 16.29 -0.35
C ALA A 23 2.08 16.04 -1.83
N ILE A 24 0.87 15.58 -2.19
CA ILE A 24 0.46 15.33 -3.58
C ILE A 24 0.56 16.61 -4.42
N LEU A 25 -0.06 17.70 -3.98
CA LEU A 25 -0.06 18.96 -4.71
C LEU A 25 1.35 19.57 -4.81
N TYR A 26 2.16 19.44 -3.77
CA TYR A 26 3.54 19.92 -3.82
C TYR A 26 4.38 19.13 -4.82
N ALA A 27 4.33 17.80 -4.77
CA ALA A 27 5.06 16.93 -5.69
C ALA A 27 4.67 17.24 -7.15
N ARG A 28 3.37 17.36 -7.43
CA ARG A 28 2.85 17.76 -8.75
C ARG A 28 3.40 19.11 -9.20
N ARG A 29 3.37 20.11 -8.34
CA ARG A 29 3.86 21.47 -8.65
C ARG A 29 5.31 21.49 -9.07
N ILE A 30 6.15 20.67 -8.47
CA ILE A 30 7.57 20.58 -8.81
C ILE A 30 7.86 19.54 -9.93
N GLY A 31 6.82 18.90 -10.48
CA GLY A 31 6.96 17.90 -11.53
C GLY A 31 7.56 16.56 -11.04
N GLN A 32 7.32 16.18 -9.77
CA GLN A 32 7.62 14.85 -9.26
C GLN A 32 6.40 13.95 -9.45
N GLU A 33 6.60 12.76 -10.02
CA GLU A 33 5.52 11.78 -10.16
C GLU A 33 5.00 11.34 -8.80
N VAL A 34 3.68 11.09 -8.73
CA VAL A 34 2.99 10.67 -7.51
C VAL A 34 2.21 9.39 -7.76
N HIS A 35 2.41 8.39 -6.91
CA HIS A 35 1.50 7.27 -6.76
C HIS A 35 0.59 7.53 -5.55
N ILE A 36 -0.72 7.46 -5.74
CA ILE A 36 -1.67 7.62 -4.62
C ILE A 36 -1.58 6.41 -3.70
N SER A 37 -1.29 6.66 -2.43
CA SER A 37 -1.07 5.60 -1.43
C SER A 37 -2.32 4.75 -1.17
N THR A 38 -2.14 3.48 -0.83
CA THR A 38 -3.20 2.61 -0.29
C THR A 38 -3.92 3.23 0.93
N GLN A 39 -3.30 4.17 1.64
CA GLN A 39 -3.95 4.90 2.75
C GLN A 39 -5.12 5.78 2.29
N SER A 40 -5.23 6.07 1.01
CA SER A 40 -6.38 6.76 0.41
C SER A 40 -7.59 5.84 0.24
N ASN A 41 -7.44 4.54 0.52
CA ASN A 41 -8.51 3.53 0.51
C ASN A 41 -9.30 3.49 -0.81
N ILE A 42 -8.60 3.49 -1.94
CA ILE A 42 -9.20 3.47 -3.27
C ILE A 42 -9.76 2.07 -3.55
N SER A 43 -11.09 1.95 -3.63
CA SER A 43 -11.80 0.68 -3.75
C SER A 43 -12.85 0.62 -4.88
N ASN A 44 -12.93 1.67 -5.70
CA ASN A 44 -13.87 1.77 -6.82
C ASN A 44 -13.35 2.77 -7.87
N SER A 45 -13.95 2.77 -9.05
CA SER A 45 -13.56 3.62 -10.18
C SER A 45 -13.82 5.10 -9.93
N GLU A 46 -14.81 5.47 -9.12
CA GLU A 46 -15.05 6.89 -8.81
C GLU A 46 -13.94 7.47 -7.92
N ALA A 47 -13.42 6.68 -6.97
CA ALA A 47 -12.25 7.07 -6.20
C ALA A 47 -11.01 7.17 -7.11
N VAL A 48 -10.84 6.26 -8.09
CA VAL A 48 -9.77 6.38 -9.10
C VAL A 48 -9.94 7.69 -9.89
N ARG A 49 -11.14 7.98 -10.40
CA ARG A 49 -11.45 9.22 -11.13
C ARG A 49 -11.10 10.48 -10.33
N PHE A 50 -11.43 10.47 -9.03
CA PHE A 50 -11.12 11.58 -8.15
C PHE A 50 -9.60 11.81 -8.06
N TYR A 51 -8.81 10.76 -7.84
CA TYR A 51 -7.36 10.88 -7.69
C TYR A 51 -6.61 11.02 -9.03
N ALA A 52 -7.22 10.63 -10.14
CA ALA A 52 -6.69 10.80 -11.49
C ALA A 52 -6.32 12.24 -11.83
N GLN A 53 -6.92 13.22 -11.16
CA GLN A 53 -6.57 14.64 -11.32
C GLN A 53 -5.11 14.94 -10.94
N TRP A 54 -4.48 14.11 -10.12
CA TRP A 54 -3.14 14.37 -9.58
C TRP A 54 -2.12 13.27 -9.83
N ALA A 55 -2.56 12.07 -10.19
CA ALA A 55 -1.67 10.92 -10.32
C ALA A 55 -2.06 10.03 -11.49
N ASP A 56 -1.06 9.46 -12.15
CA ASP A 56 -1.22 8.49 -13.22
C ASP A 56 -1.29 7.05 -12.66
N THR A 57 -0.90 6.85 -11.41
CA THR A 57 -0.90 5.55 -10.74
C THR A 57 -1.58 5.63 -9.37
N VAL A 58 -2.46 4.69 -9.09
CA VAL A 58 -3.15 4.58 -7.80
C VAL A 58 -2.94 3.21 -7.17
N VAL A 59 -2.58 3.19 -5.86
CA VAL A 59 -2.51 1.95 -5.10
C VAL A 59 -3.89 1.61 -4.58
N LEU A 60 -4.44 0.50 -5.03
CA LEU A 60 -5.75 0.03 -4.60
C LEU A 60 -5.76 -0.41 -3.13
N ALA A 61 -6.93 -0.37 -2.52
CA ALA A 61 -7.17 -0.95 -1.21
C ALA A 61 -6.88 -2.45 -1.22
N ARG A 62 -6.28 -2.96 -0.13
CA ARG A 62 -5.85 -4.37 -0.02
C ARG A 62 -7.00 -5.34 0.17
N GLU A 63 -8.16 -4.83 0.50
CA GLU A 63 -9.37 -5.60 0.78
C GLU A 63 -10.09 -6.08 -0.48
N LEU A 64 -9.65 -5.63 -1.67
CA LEU A 64 -10.28 -5.97 -2.95
C LEU A 64 -9.91 -7.37 -3.41
N THR A 65 -10.90 -8.07 -3.99
CA THR A 65 -10.67 -9.30 -4.75
C THR A 65 -10.16 -8.97 -6.17
N LEU A 66 -9.54 -9.95 -6.84
CA LEU A 66 -9.08 -9.74 -8.23
C LEU A 66 -10.22 -9.47 -9.20
N GLU A 67 -11.43 -10.01 -8.97
CA GLU A 67 -12.61 -9.70 -9.79
C GLU A 67 -13.04 -8.23 -9.64
N GLN A 68 -12.95 -7.69 -8.41
CA GLN A 68 -13.22 -6.26 -8.16
C GLN A 68 -12.17 -5.38 -8.84
N VAL A 69 -10.91 -5.78 -8.79
CA VAL A 69 -9.80 -5.08 -9.48
C VAL A 69 -10.02 -5.09 -10.99
N ALA A 70 -10.34 -6.24 -11.56
CA ALA A 70 -10.63 -6.38 -12.99
C ALA A 70 -11.83 -5.52 -13.42
N ARG A 71 -12.86 -5.40 -12.58
CA ARG A 71 -13.97 -4.48 -12.81
C ARG A 71 -13.53 -3.03 -12.83
N ILE A 72 -12.77 -2.59 -11.82
CA ILE A 72 -12.24 -1.23 -11.76
C ILE A 72 -11.39 -0.92 -13.01
N HIS A 73 -10.56 -1.88 -13.44
CA HIS A 73 -9.73 -1.72 -14.63
C HIS A 73 -10.58 -1.52 -15.90
N ARG A 74 -11.64 -2.31 -16.08
CA ARG A 74 -12.58 -2.13 -17.22
C ARG A 74 -13.26 -0.76 -17.16
N GLU A 75 -13.77 -0.37 -15.99
CA GLU A 75 -14.45 0.91 -15.79
C GLU A 75 -13.51 2.12 -16.04
N ILE A 76 -12.20 2.00 -15.77
CA ILE A 76 -11.20 3.01 -16.15
C ILE A 76 -11.16 3.18 -17.67
N ALA A 77 -11.15 2.09 -18.43
CA ALA A 77 -11.12 2.13 -19.89
C ALA A 77 -12.45 2.63 -20.48
N GLU A 78 -13.57 2.09 -20.01
CA GLU A 78 -14.93 2.44 -20.49
C GLU A 78 -15.29 3.91 -20.24
N ASN A 79 -14.81 4.46 -19.14
CA ASN A 79 -15.08 5.85 -18.75
C ASN A 79 -13.92 6.81 -19.07
N ASP A 80 -12.90 6.37 -19.80
CA ASP A 80 -11.74 7.15 -20.21
C ASP A 80 -11.08 7.92 -19.05
N ILE A 81 -10.85 7.23 -17.91
CA ILE A 81 -10.26 7.84 -16.72
C ILE A 81 -8.76 7.98 -16.90
N ARG A 82 -8.33 9.21 -17.19
CA ARG A 82 -6.93 9.54 -17.50
C ARG A 82 -6.27 10.31 -16.39
N GLY A 83 -4.98 10.03 -16.20
CA GLY A 83 -4.11 10.77 -15.31
C GLY A 83 -3.55 12.03 -15.97
N PRO A 84 -2.69 12.76 -15.25
CA PRO A 84 -2.10 14.02 -15.71
C PRO A 84 -1.25 13.93 -16.98
N ARG A 85 -0.74 12.74 -17.33
CA ARG A 85 0.01 12.50 -18.59
C ARG A 85 -0.90 12.25 -19.79
N GLY A 86 -2.22 12.19 -19.57
CA GLY A 86 -3.21 11.90 -20.61
C GLY A 86 -3.38 10.42 -20.93
N GLU A 87 -2.71 9.55 -20.19
CA GLU A 87 -2.85 8.09 -20.30
C GLU A 87 -3.88 7.56 -19.30
N LEU A 88 -4.44 6.37 -19.56
CA LEU A 88 -5.33 5.71 -18.60
C LEU A 88 -4.60 5.45 -17.29
N VAL A 89 -5.31 5.68 -16.18
CA VAL A 89 -4.75 5.48 -14.84
C VAL A 89 -4.33 4.04 -14.64
N GLN A 90 -3.12 3.84 -14.13
CA GLN A 90 -2.56 2.53 -13.83
C GLN A 90 -2.91 2.08 -12.42
N LEU A 91 -3.18 0.78 -12.28
CA LEU A 91 -3.48 0.16 -11.00
C LEU A 91 -2.21 -0.47 -10.40
N GLU A 92 -1.92 -0.09 -9.14
CA GLU A 92 -0.85 -0.66 -8.32
C GLU A 92 -1.45 -1.50 -7.19
N MET A 93 -0.91 -2.69 -6.95
CA MET A 93 -1.32 -3.58 -5.86
C MET A 93 -0.12 -4.20 -5.14
N PHE A 94 -0.31 -4.51 -3.85
CA PHE A 94 0.68 -5.31 -3.12
C PHE A 94 0.75 -6.72 -3.70
N ALA A 95 1.96 -7.13 -4.09
CA ALA A 95 2.26 -8.45 -4.62
C ALA A 95 3.09 -9.29 -3.65
N HIS A 96 3.87 -8.67 -2.77
CA HIS A 96 4.72 -9.40 -1.85
C HIS A 96 4.94 -8.65 -0.54
N GLY A 97 5.08 -9.42 0.56
CA GLY A 97 5.52 -8.93 1.87
C GLY A 97 4.43 -8.90 2.92
N ALA A 98 4.68 -8.15 3.98
CA ALA A 98 3.83 -8.12 5.16
C ALA A 98 2.42 -7.58 4.87
N LEU A 99 1.40 -8.42 4.99
CA LEU A 99 0.01 -7.97 5.01
C LEU A 99 -0.28 -7.22 6.30
N CYS A 100 -0.90 -6.05 6.17
CA CYS A 100 -1.38 -5.28 7.31
C CYS A 100 -2.80 -5.71 7.67
N MET A 101 -3.07 -5.90 8.96
CA MET A 101 -4.40 -6.24 9.45
C MET A 101 -5.40 -5.07 9.41
N SER A 102 -4.90 -3.85 9.33
CA SER A 102 -5.73 -2.65 9.39
C SER A 102 -6.28 -2.29 8.04
N VAL A 103 -7.52 -1.81 8.01
CA VAL A 103 -8.16 -1.28 6.81
C VAL A 103 -7.29 -0.19 6.20
N SER A 104 -6.76 -0.47 5.01
CA SER A 104 -5.94 0.45 4.19
C SER A 104 -4.98 1.35 4.97
N GLY A 105 -4.29 0.75 5.97
CA GLY A 105 -3.25 1.41 6.74
C GLY A 105 -3.73 2.34 7.87
N LYS A 106 -5.02 2.38 8.18
CA LYS A 106 -5.54 3.19 9.30
C LYS A 106 -5.34 2.47 10.64
N CYS A 107 -4.09 2.47 11.15
CA CYS A 107 -3.69 1.78 12.37
C CYS A 107 -3.14 2.75 13.42
N TYR A 108 -3.69 2.65 14.63
CA TYR A 108 -3.21 3.42 15.79
C TYR A 108 -2.30 2.63 16.74
N LEU A 109 -2.09 1.33 16.48
CA LEU A 109 -1.35 0.47 17.42
C LEU A 109 0.06 1.00 17.71
N SER A 110 0.84 1.33 16.67
CA SER A 110 2.18 1.89 16.86
C SER A 110 2.16 3.28 17.52
N LEU A 111 1.14 4.09 17.23
CA LEU A 111 1.00 5.41 17.84
C LEU A 111 0.72 5.28 19.34
N TYR A 112 -0.21 4.40 19.70
CA TYR A 112 -0.58 4.16 21.08
C TYR A 112 0.59 3.64 21.93
N GLU A 113 1.29 2.60 21.44
CA GLU A 113 2.34 1.93 22.22
C GLU A 113 3.69 2.66 22.22
N THR A 114 4.02 3.36 21.14
CA THR A 114 5.38 3.89 20.93
C THR A 114 5.44 5.34 20.49
N ASN A 115 4.29 6.03 20.47
CA ASN A 115 4.15 7.39 19.92
C ASN A 115 4.69 7.55 18.49
N CYS A 116 4.67 6.46 17.70
CA CYS A 116 5.12 6.42 16.31
C CYS A 116 3.93 6.15 15.37
N SER A 117 3.58 7.11 14.51
CA SER A 117 2.44 6.97 13.61
C SER A 117 2.76 6.08 12.41
N ALA A 118 2.04 4.96 12.29
CA ALA A 118 2.10 4.10 11.11
C ALA A 118 1.66 4.85 9.84
N ASN A 119 0.68 5.74 9.94
CA ASN A 119 0.18 6.55 8.83
C ASN A 119 1.21 7.58 8.33
N ARG A 120 2.20 7.91 9.16
CA ARG A 120 3.35 8.76 8.82
C ARG A 120 4.60 7.96 8.49
N GLY A 121 4.47 6.67 8.18
CA GLY A 121 5.58 5.82 7.80
C GLY A 121 6.35 5.16 8.95
N ALA A 122 5.98 5.38 10.21
CA ALA A 122 6.70 4.87 11.39
C ALA A 122 6.01 3.64 12.03
N CYS A 123 5.52 2.71 11.20
CA CYS A 123 4.94 1.46 11.69
C CYS A 123 6.02 0.59 12.38
N ARG A 124 5.77 0.21 13.64
CA ARG A 124 6.66 -0.66 14.42
C ARG A 124 6.31 -2.15 14.32
N GLN A 125 5.33 -2.49 13.48
CA GLN A 125 4.87 -3.87 13.26
C GLN A 125 4.56 -4.63 14.57
N LEU A 126 3.98 -3.96 15.56
CA LEU A 126 3.61 -4.56 16.84
C LEU A 126 2.65 -5.74 16.65
N CYS A 127 1.77 -5.68 15.65
CA CYS A 127 0.88 -6.79 15.29
C CYS A 127 1.60 -8.09 14.91
N ARG A 128 2.93 -8.05 14.67
CA ARG A 128 3.77 -9.19 14.30
C ARG A 128 4.66 -9.69 15.43
N ARG A 129 4.42 -9.24 16.65
CA ARG A 129 5.09 -9.78 17.85
C ARG A 129 4.33 -11.01 18.37
N LYS A 130 5.01 -11.81 19.17
CA LYS A 130 4.39 -12.88 19.96
C LYS A 130 3.62 -12.25 21.13
N TYR A 131 2.45 -12.77 21.42
CA TYR A 131 1.60 -12.32 22.51
C TYR A 131 1.02 -13.51 23.25
N THR A 132 0.87 -13.39 24.57
CA THR A 132 -0.04 -14.20 25.36
C THR A 132 -1.33 -13.40 25.55
N VAL A 133 -2.44 -13.93 25.10
CA VAL A 133 -3.76 -13.32 25.29
C VAL A 133 -4.44 -14.02 26.46
N THR A 134 -4.72 -13.27 27.52
CA THR A 134 -5.38 -13.80 28.72
C THR A 134 -6.75 -13.15 28.87
N ASP A 135 -7.77 -13.98 28.98
CA ASP A 135 -9.09 -13.53 29.38
C ASP A 135 -9.05 -13.21 30.88
N LYS A 136 -9.32 -11.97 31.25
CA LYS A 136 -9.22 -11.49 32.62
C LYS A 136 -10.36 -11.99 33.54
N GLU A 137 -11.49 -12.40 32.97
CA GLU A 137 -12.64 -12.89 33.71
C GLU A 137 -12.49 -14.38 34.04
N THR A 138 -12.04 -15.17 33.05
CA THR A 138 -11.92 -16.62 33.19
C THR A 138 -10.52 -17.11 33.55
N GLY A 139 -9.49 -16.26 33.35
CA GLY A 139 -8.09 -16.63 33.49
C GLY A 139 -7.56 -17.52 32.35
N ALA A 140 -8.39 -17.84 31.38
CA ALA A 140 -7.97 -18.65 30.24
C ALA A 140 -6.90 -17.89 29.41
N ALA A 141 -5.76 -18.54 29.17
CA ALA A 141 -4.67 -17.98 28.38
C ALA A 141 -4.53 -18.72 27.06
N LEU A 142 -4.34 -17.93 25.99
CA LEU A 142 -4.02 -18.43 24.66
C LEU A 142 -2.58 -18.01 24.31
N ASP A 143 -1.68 -18.96 24.31
CA ASP A 143 -0.33 -18.75 23.79
C ASP A 143 -0.35 -18.86 22.27
N VAL A 144 0.04 -17.77 21.61
CA VAL A 144 0.12 -17.72 20.15
C VAL A 144 1.58 -17.86 19.75
N ASP A 145 2.12 -19.02 20.01
CA ASP A 145 3.51 -19.32 19.65
C ASP A 145 3.65 -19.63 18.16
N GLY A 146 4.56 -18.92 17.50
CA GLY A 146 4.84 -19.08 16.07
C GLY A 146 3.76 -18.57 15.10
N ARG A 147 2.68 -17.98 15.61
CA ARG A 147 1.62 -17.33 14.80
C ARG A 147 1.44 -15.88 15.21
N TYR A 148 1.09 -15.03 14.24
CA TYR A 148 0.77 -13.64 14.54
C TYR A 148 -0.73 -13.51 14.81
N VAL A 149 -1.10 -13.18 16.04
CA VAL A 149 -2.51 -13.00 16.44
C VAL A 149 -3.19 -11.93 15.59
N LEU A 150 -2.47 -10.85 15.35
CA LEU A 150 -3.00 -9.63 14.75
C LEU A 150 -2.54 -9.41 13.30
N SER A 151 -1.76 -10.33 12.72
CA SER A 151 -1.30 -10.19 11.34
C SER A 151 -1.27 -11.54 10.65
N PRO A 152 -1.80 -11.65 9.43
CA PRO A 152 -1.71 -12.85 8.63
C PRO A 152 -0.26 -13.15 8.23
N LYS A 153 -0.06 -14.26 7.55
CA LYS A 153 1.20 -14.58 6.86
C LYS A 153 1.58 -13.48 5.87
N ASP A 154 2.82 -13.44 5.45
CA ASP A 154 3.24 -12.59 4.34
C ASP A 154 2.48 -12.98 3.06
N LEU A 155 2.12 -11.98 2.29
CA LEU A 155 1.60 -12.17 0.95
C LEU A 155 2.75 -12.65 0.05
N CYS A 156 2.47 -13.64 -0.77
CA CYS A 156 3.33 -14.05 -1.87
C CYS A 156 2.44 -14.39 -3.06
N THR A 157 2.56 -13.67 -4.14
CA THR A 157 1.72 -13.83 -5.34
C THR A 157 2.45 -14.42 -6.52
N VAL A 158 3.70 -14.85 -6.36
CA VAL A 158 4.55 -15.35 -7.45
C VAL A 158 3.87 -16.47 -8.24
N ASP A 159 3.18 -17.39 -7.55
CA ASP A 159 2.52 -18.54 -8.17
C ASP A 159 1.25 -18.19 -8.99
N PHE A 160 0.75 -16.96 -8.89
CA PHE A 160 -0.46 -16.50 -9.59
C PHE A 160 -0.35 -15.03 -10.04
N LEU A 161 0.87 -14.57 -10.31
CA LEU A 161 1.13 -13.21 -10.75
C LEU A 161 0.46 -12.89 -12.09
N ASP A 162 0.31 -13.89 -12.95
CA ASP A 162 -0.45 -13.83 -14.20
C ASP A 162 -1.89 -13.34 -13.98
N LYS A 163 -2.53 -13.76 -12.88
CA LYS A 163 -3.89 -13.32 -12.52
C LYS A 163 -3.94 -11.84 -12.13
N PHE A 164 -2.89 -11.32 -11.50
CA PHE A 164 -2.76 -9.89 -11.22
C PHE A 164 -2.69 -9.08 -12.51
N ILE A 165 -1.81 -9.50 -13.42
CA ILE A 165 -1.64 -8.84 -14.72
C ILE A 165 -2.95 -8.94 -15.53
N GLY A 166 -3.58 -10.12 -15.53
CA GLY A 166 -4.89 -10.34 -16.19
C GLY A 166 -6.02 -9.48 -15.60
N ALA A 167 -5.98 -9.18 -14.31
CA ALA A 167 -6.91 -8.27 -13.66
C ALA A 167 -6.66 -6.78 -13.95
N GLY A 168 -5.58 -6.45 -14.69
CA GLY A 168 -5.26 -5.09 -15.08
C GLY A 168 -4.27 -4.36 -14.17
N VAL A 169 -3.64 -5.07 -13.23
CA VAL A 169 -2.56 -4.50 -12.42
C VAL A 169 -1.33 -4.29 -13.30
N ARG A 170 -0.72 -3.11 -13.20
CA ARG A 170 0.47 -2.74 -13.97
C ARG A 170 1.68 -2.43 -13.10
N VAL A 171 1.46 -2.11 -11.83
CA VAL A 171 2.53 -1.83 -10.88
C VAL A 171 2.41 -2.79 -9.70
N LEU A 172 3.47 -3.56 -9.47
CA LEU A 172 3.54 -4.55 -8.39
C LEU A 172 4.27 -3.92 -7.19
N LYS A 173 3.60 -3.90 -6.05
CA LYS A 173 4.14 -3.31 -4.82
C LYS A 173 4.71 -4.35 -3.89
N ILE A 174 5.96 -4.14 -3.49
CA ILE A 174 6.66 -4.97 -2.50
C ILE A 174 6.66 -4.24 -1.15
N GLU A 175 6.17 -4.89 -0.09
CA GLU A 175 6.31 -4.37 1.27
C GLU A 175 7.64 -4.84 1.86
N GLY A 176 8.64 -3.98 1.76
CA GLY A 176 9.99 -4.26 2.23
C GLY A 176 10.52 -3.30 3.30
N ARG A 177 9.71 -2.37 3.82
CA ARG A 177 10.15 -1.30 4.73
C ARG A 177 10.85 -1.79 5.98
N ALA A 178 10.38 -2.87 6.59
CA ALA A 178 10.96 -3.48 7.78
C ALA A 178 11.90 -4.65 7.46
N ARG A 179 12.32 -4.79 6.20
CA ARG A 179 13.20 -5.84 5.71
C ARG A 179 14.54 -5.25 5.25
N GLY A 180 15.58 -6.08 5.21
CA GLY A 180 16.86 -5.67 4.63
C GLY A 180 16.79 -5.54 3.10
N ALA A 181 17.74 -4.82 2.52
CA ALA A 181 17.84 -4.62 1.07
C ALA A 181 17.93 -5.95 0.30
N GLU A 182 18.60 -6.94 0.86
CA GLU A 182 18.74 -8.28 0.27
C GLU A 182 17.38 -8.98 0.10
N TYR A 183 16.45 -8.78 1.03
CA TYR A 183 15.09 -9.31 0.90
C TYR A 183 14.38 -8.73 -0.36
N VAL A 184 14.43 -7.41 -0.53
CA VAL A 184 13.78 -6.75 -1.67
C VAL A 184 14.44 -7.21 -2.98
N LYS A 185 15.78 -7.29 -3.00
CA LYS A 185 16.53 -7.78 -4.15
C LYS A 185 16.07 -9.18 -4.55
N ARG A 186 16.01 -10.13 -3.61
CA ARG A 186 15.59 -11.52 -3.89
C ARG A 186 14.15 -11.59 -4.42
N VAL A 187 13.24 -10.78 -3.87
CA VAL A 187 11.86 -10.76 -4.35
C VAL A 187 11.75 -10.24 -5.78
N VAL A 188 12.61 -9.31 -6.17
CA VAL A 188 12.63 -8.76 -7.55
C VAL A 188 13.28 -9.73 -8.52
N GLU A 189 14.21 -10.58 -8.07
CA GLU A 189 14.92 -11.57 -8.89
C GLU A 189 14.10 -12.86 -9.13
N CYS A 190 13.00 -13.06 -8.40
CA CYS A 190 12.09 -14.22 -8.58
C CYS A 190 11.12 -14.02 -9.74
#